data_fd8f8ea5c686078ca6c8e1c1bd49ec78
#
_entry.id   fd8f8ea5c686078ca6c8e1c1bd49ec78
#
_cell.length_a   1.000
_cell.length_b   1.000
_cell.length_c   1.000
_cell.angle_alpha   90.00
_cell.angle_beta   90.00
_cell.angle_gamma   90.00
#
_symmetry.space_group_name_H-M   'P 1'
#
loop_
_entity.id
_entity.type
_entity.pdbx_description
1 polymer ?
#
loop_
_entity_poly.entity_id
_entity_poly.type
_entity_poly.pdbx_seq_one_letter_code
_entity_poly.pdbx_strand_id
1 'polypeptide(L)'
;MILAGCALTASLAWGQGGFNGPGTYTIRNLKSGMVMDLDPQDRVTVAQSTPRGTPSQQWIIENADQGTFVIRNAQTRRAMEFVQDKNSSLVVCQSDRPNPNQQWRIVAGKDGNALFLSRFRRALDVPDGSSRDGLRWQIYENNGDSNQRFTLEPVGPPLRSDRRDGDDGRGRPDARGKYYDDRDRMWKVQGDGVCFYRDTDFRGDAVCTRVGEDVPDVGREGGGSFLSVKFFGRVRGVQMFERAAFRGMDFRVMRDESDLRRVRGDRFGSFRVN
;
A
#
# COMPACT_ATOMS: atom_id res chain seq x y z
N MET A 1 12.95 23.45 -51.02
CA MET A 1 13.10 23.80 -49.59
C MET A 1 12.11 22.94 -48.82
N ILE A 2 12.57 21.78 -48.35
CA ILE A 2 11.72 20.77 -47.68
C ILE A 2 12.02 20.89 -46.18
N LEU A 3 11.03 21.32 -45.40
CA LEU A 3 11.09 21.37 -43.96
C LEU A 3 10.80 19.96 -43.41
N ALA A 4 11.82 19.30 -42.88
CA ALA A 4 11.68 18.05 -42.14
C ALA A 4 11.18 18.36 -40.73
N GLY A 5 9.94 17.99 -40.46
CA GLY A 5 9.35 18.03 -39.14
C GLY A 5 9.94 16.93 -38.24
N CYS A 6 10.69 17.32 -37.23
CA CYS A 6 11.20 16.41 -36.21
C CYS A 6 10.07 16.11 -35.21
N ALA A 7 9.47 14.92 -35.30
CA ALA A 7 8.54 14.45 -34.32
C ALA A 7 9.31 14.05 -33.04
N LEU A 8 9.23 14.87 -32.01
CA LEU A 8 9.69 14.51 -30.67
C LEU A 8 8.76 13.44 -30.11
N THR A 9 9.18 12.20 -30.18
CA THR A 9 8.59 11.12 -29.37
C THR A 9 9.01 11.33 -27.93
N ALA A 10 8.11 11.84 -27.11
CA ALA A 10 8.30 11.87 -25.67
C ALA A 10 8.28 10.42 -25.14
N SER A 11 9.46 9.86 -24.94
CA SER A 11 9.62 8.63 -24.17
C SER A 11 9.18 8.93 -22.73
N LEU A 12 8.04 8.42 -22.31
CA LEU A 12 7.67 8.35 -20.90
C LEU A 12 8.73 7.47 -20.19
N ALA A 13 9.69 8.10 -19.55
CA ALA A 13 10.60 7.42 -18.63
C ALA A 13 9.75 6.91 -17.46
N TRP A 14 9.43 5.63 -17.50
CA TRP A 14 8.84 4.92 -16.35
C TRP A 14 9.89 4.94 -15.26
N GLY A 15 9.60 5.64 -14.16
CA GLY A 15 10.46 5.65 -13.00
C GLY A 15 10.74 4.20 -12.59
N GLN A 16 11.99 3.90 -12.21
CA GLN A 16 12.38 2.57 -11.76
C GLN A 16 11.57 2.21 -10.52
N GLY A 17 10.46 1.49 -10.71
CA GLY A 17 9.59 1.01 -9.65
C GLY A 17 10.29 -0.09 -8.87
N GLY A 18 10.34 0.06 -7.56
CA GLY A 18 10.90 -0.94 -6.65
C GLY A 18 10.03 -1.10 -5.42
N PHE A 19 10.24 -2.18 -4.68
CA PHE A 19 9.59 -2.36 -3.39
C PHE A 19 10.20 -1.42 -2.34
N ASN A 20 9.43 -0.46 -1.88
CA ASN A 20 9.83 0.57 -0.90
C ASN A 20 9.16 0.39 0.48
N GLY A 21 8.63 -0.81 0.77
CA GLY A 21 7.93 -1.11 2.01
C GLY A 21 6.42 -1.24 1.83
N PRO A 22 5.65 -1.26 2.94
CA PRO A 22 4.19 -1.34 2.90
C PRO A 22 3.56 -0.23 2.06
N GLY A 23 2.49 -0.56 1.32
CA GLY A 23 1.83 0.38 0.42
C GLY A 23 0.93 -0.33 -0.57
N THR A 24 0.33 0.41 -1.49
CA THR A 24 -0.47 -0.13 -2.58
C THR A 24 0.33 -0.08 -3.87
N TYR A 25 0.34 -1.19 -4.60
CA TYR A 25 1.16 -1.38 -5.79
C TYR A 25 0.38 -2.04 -6.93
N THR A 26 0.73 -1.69 -8.15
CA THR A 26 0.54 -2.55 -9.31
C THR A 26 1.79 -3.43 -9.42
N ILE A 27 1.60 -4.75 -9.51
CA ILE A 27 2.70 -5.72 -9.55
C ILE A 27 2.78 -6.30 -10.96
N ARG A 28 3.89 -6.01 -11.66
CA ARG A 28 4.11 -6.42 -13.04
C ARG A 28 5.18 -7.49 -13.12
N ASN A 29 4.91 -8.57 -13.83
CA ASN A 29 5.92 -9.58 -14.09
C ASN A 29 6.96 -9.11 -15.12
N LEU A 30 8.23 -9.34 -14.82
CA LEU A 30 9.33 -8.85 -15.66
C LEU A 30 9.41 -9.59 -17.01
N LYS A 31 9.06 -10.87 -17.06
CA LYS A 31 9.13 -11.68 -18.30
C LYS A 31 7.93 -11.45 -19.20
N SER A 32 6.71 -11.57 -18.65
CA SER A 32 5.47 -11.47 -19.42
C SER A 32 5.06 -10.01 -19.71
N GLY A 33 5.52 -9.05 -18.90
CA GLY A 33 5.08 -7.65 -18.96
C GLY A 33 3.64 -7.41 -18.47
N MET A 34 2.92 -8.49 -18.11
CA MET A 34 1.55 -8.44 -17.64
C MET A 34 1.48 -8.08 -16.15
N VAL A 35 0.35 -7.56 -15.68
CA VAL A 35 0.15 -7.21 -14.28
C VAL A 35 -0.64 -8.27 -13.53
N MET A 36 -0.36 -8.40 -12.23
CA MET A 36 -1.10 -9.24 -11.30
C MET A 36 -2.54 -8.76 -11.18
N ASP A 37 -3.48 -9.67 -11.37
CA ASP A 37 -4.92 -9.43 -11.32
C ASP A 37 -5.63 -10.62 -10.65
N LEU A 38 -6.92 -10.53 -10.47
CA LEU A 38 -7.77 -11.68 -10.16
C LEU A 38 -8.33 -12.28 -11.45
N ASP A 39 -8.38 -13.60 -11.52
CA ASP A 39 -9.06 -14.32 -12.61
C ASP A 39 -10.50 -13.80 -12.74
N PRO A 40 -10.91 -13.31 -13.91
CA PRO A 40 -12.23 -12.73 -14.10
C PRO A 40 -13.37 -13.73 -13.92
N GLN A 41 -13.11 -15.02 -14.02
CA GLN A 41 -14.12 -16.09 -13.91
C GLN A 41 -14.49 -16.39 -12.47
N ASP A 42 -13.47 -16.49 -11.57
CA ASP A 42 -13.71 -16.87 -10.17
C ASP A 42 -13.48 -15.75 -9.18
N ARG A 43 -12.75 -14.69 -9.54
CA ARG A 43 -12.37 -13.56 -8.70
C ARG A 43 -11.66 -13.95 -7.41
N VAL A 44 -11.03 -15.10 -7.42
CA VAL A 44 -10.31 -15.70 -6.29
C VAL A 44 -8.89 -16.05 -6.69
N THR A 45 -8.69 -16.68 -7.84
CA THR A 45 -7.37 -17.09 -8.30
C THR A 45 -6.58 -15.88 -8.79
N VAL A 46 -5.31 -15.82 -8.40
CA VAL A 46 -4.38 -14.81 -8.91
C VAL A 46 -3.99 -15.18 -10.34
N ALA A 47 -4.18 -14.27 -11.26
CA ALA A 47 -3.86 -14.39 -12.66
C ALA A 47 -3.15 -13.14 -13.16
N GLN A 48 -2.69 -13.16 -14.39
CA GLN A 48 -2.18 -11.97 -15.05
C GLN A 48 -3.17 -11.39 -16.04
N SER A 49 -3.10 -10.10 -16.26
CA SER A 49 -3.86 -9.43 -17.31
C SER A 49 -3.14 -8.21 -17.87
N THR A 50 -3.64 -7.73 -19.01
CA THR A 50 -3.23 -6.45 -19.57
C THR A 50 -3.49 -5.32 -18.57
N PRO A 51 -2.58 -4.35 -18.40
CA PRO A 51 -2.78 -3.23 -17.49
C PRO A 51 -4.04 -2.42 -17.84
N ARG A 52 -4.93 -2.25 -16.88
CA ARG A 52 -6.18 -1.46 -16.98
C ARG A 52 -6.35 -0.46 -15.84
N GLY A 53 -5.48 -0.50 -14.82
CA GLY A 53 -5.56 0.36 -13.65
C GLY A 53 -6.76 0.12 -12.74
N THR A 54 -7.40 -1.06 -12.85
CA THR A 54 -8.57 -1.42 -12.04
C THR A 54 -8.18 -1.75 -10.59
N PRO A 55 -9.10 -1.61 -9.62
CA PRO A 55 -8.82 -2.01 -8.23
C PRO A 55 -8.41 -3.48 -8.07
N SER A 56 -8.85 -4.37 -8.98
CA SER A 56 -8.42 -5.78 -8.98
C SER A 56 -6.93 -5.96 -9.33
N GLN A 57 -6.32 -4.97 -10.00
CA GLN A 57 -4.90 -4.94 -10.35
C GLN A 57 -4.04 -4.21 -9.30
N GLN A 58 -4.64 -3.79 -8.21
CA GLN A 58 -3.96 -3.08 -7.13
C GLN A 58 -3.84 -4.00 -5.91
N TRP A 59 -2.65 -3.99 -5.30
CA TRP A 59 -2.30 -4.92 -4.24
C TRP A 59 -1.73 -4.15 -3.05
N ILE A 60 -2.37 -4.32 -1.90
CA ILE A 60 -2.00 -3.68 -0.65
C ILE A 60 -1.01 -4.62 0.05
N ILE A 61 0.20 -4.14 0.29
CA ILE A 61 1.25 -4.86 1.00
C ILE A 61 1.32 -4.31 2.41
N GLU A 62 1.12 -5.16 3.40
CA GLU A 62 1.10 -4.82 4.83
C GLU A 62 2.19 -5.60 5.57
N ASN A 63 2.77 -5.00 6.61
CA ASN A 63 3.72 -5.71 7.47
C ASN A 63 3.03 -6.89 8.17
N ALA A 64 3.73 -8.01 8.27
CA ALA A 64 3.40 -9.15 9.10
C ALA A 64 4.57 -9.47 10.03
N ASP A 65 4.48 -10.59 10.76
CA ASP A 65 5.51 -10.97 11.71
C ASP A 65 6.84 -11.37 11.05
N GLN A 66 7.94 -11.18 11.76
CA GLN A 66 9.28 -11.67 11.39
C GLN A 66 9.80 -11.21 10.02
N GLY A 67 9.46 -9.98 9.61
CA GLY A 67 9.91 -9.40 8.34
C GLY A 67 9.25 -10.03 7.11
N THR A 68 8.06 -10.58 7.28
CA THR A 68 7.16 -11.01 6.22
C THR A 68 6.08 -9.97 5.95
N PHE A 69 5.30 -10.18 4.90
CA PHE A 69 4.22 -9.31 4.47
C PHE A 69 2.96 -10.12 4.20
N VAL A 70 1.79 -9.52 4.44
CA VAL A 70 0.51 -9.96 3.91
C VAL A 70 0.19 -9.09 2.70
N ILE A 71 -0.25 -9.72 1.62
CA ILE A 71 -0.57 -9.05 0.35
C ILE A 71 -2.06 -9.22 0.11
N ARG A 72 -2.80 -8.10 0.00
CA ARG A 72 -4.26 -8.11 -0.19
C ARG A 72 -4.62 -7.50 -1.52
N ASN A 73 -5.58 -8.11 -2.18
CA ASN A 73 -6.18 -7.48 -3.35
C ASN A 73 -7.02 -6.25 -2.93
N ALA A 74 -6.81 -5.10 -3.56
CA ALA A 74 -7.48 -3.86 -3.17
C ALA A 74 -9.00 -3.89 -3.35
N GLN A 75 -9.51 -4.62 -4.36
CA GLN A 75 -10.94 -4.75 -4.64
C GLN A 75 -11.65 -5.64 -3.63
N THR A 76 -11.09 -6.83 -3.35
CA THR A 76 -11.74 -7.85 -2.51
C THR A 76 -11.33 -7.79 -1.05
N ARG A 77 -10.21 -7.13 -0.74
CA ARG A 77 -9.53 -7.07 0.57
C ARG A 77 -9.07 -8.44 1.08
N ARG A 78 -9.20 -9.48 0.29
CA ARG A 78 -8.76 -10.85 0.63
C ARG A 78 -7.25 -10.96 0.50
N ALA A 79 -6.66 -11.77 1.40
CA ALA A 79 -5.23 -12.01 1.42
C ALA A 79 -4.80 -13.03 0.36
N MET A 80 -3.68 -12.75 -0.27
CA MET A 80 -3.04 -13.65 -1.22
C MET A 80 -2.37 -14.82 -0.49
N GLU A 81 -2.68 -16.05 -0.87
CA GLU A 81 -2.09 -17.27 -0.30
C GLU A 81 -1.81 -18.31 -1.38
N PHE A 82 -0.89 -19.22 -1.13
CA PHE A 82 -0.72 -20.42 -1.93
C PHE A 82 -1.53 -21.58 -1.34
N VAL A 83 -2.12 -22.39 -2.21
CA VAL A 83 -3.02 -23.48 -1.79
C VAL A 83 -2.26 -24.60 -1.10
N GLN A 84 -1.12 -25.03 -1.67
CA GLN A 84 -0.28 -26.09 -1.13
C GLN A 84 1.20 -25.73 -1.31
N ASP A 85 2.07 -26.20 -0.40
CA ASP A 85 3.53 -26.02 -0.55
C ASP A 85 4.15 -27.03 -1.48
N LYS A 86 3.87 -26.91 -2.76
CA LYS A 86 4.46 -27.70 -3.84
C LYS A 86 4.56 -26.87 -5.12
N ASN A 87 5.42 -27.31 -6.05
CA ASN A 87 5.51 -26.72 -7.38
C ASN A 87 4.16 -26.78 -8.07
N SER A 88 3.86 -25.75 -8.86
CA SER A 88 2.61 -25.59 -9.62
C SER A 88 1.36 -25.46 -8.73
N SER A 89 1.53 -25.12 -7.44
CA SER A 89 0.41 -24.78 -6.59
C SER A 89 -0.11 -23.39 -6.93
N LEU A 90 -1.42 -23.28 -7.17
CA LEU A 90 -2.08 -22.01 -7.47
C LEU A 90 -1.95 -21.02 -6.31
N VAL A 91 -1.90 -19.76 -6.67
CA VAL A 91 -2.02 -18.63 -5.75
C VAL A 91 -3.44 -18.09 -5.83
N VAL A 92 -4.07 -17.90 -4.68
CA VAL A 92 -5.46 -17.48 -4.55
C VAL A 92 -5.61 -16.36 -3.53
N CYS A 93 -6.74 -15.66 -3.55
CA CYS A 93 -7.11 -14.67 -2.55
C CYS A 93 -8.23 -15.21 -1.66
N GLN A 94 -7.90 -15.57 -0.44
CA GLN A 94 -8.84 -16.14 0.53
C GLN A 94 -9.26 -15.14 1.61
N SER A 95 -10.21 -15.56 2.44
CA SER A 95 -10.70 -14.75 3.56
C SER A 95 -9.63 -14.53 4.63
N ASP A 96 -9.86 -13.53 5.44
CA ASP A 96 -8.96 -12.89 6.40
C ASP A 96 -8.59 -13.70 7.66
N ARG A 97 -8.72 -15.02 7.62
CA ARG A 97 -8.24 -15.83 8.75
C ARG A 97 -6.73 -15.92 8.66
N PRO A 98 -5.98 -15.47 9.68
CA PRO A 98 -4.53 -15.58 9.67
C PRO A 98 -4.08 -17.00 9.35
N ASN A 99 -3.36 -17.12 8.24
CA ASN A 99 -2.88 -18.40 7.73
C ASN A 99 -1.39 -18.24 7.36
N PRO A 100 -0.53 -19.14 7.80
CA PRO A 100 0.89 -19.09 7.44
C PRO A 100 1.16 -19.04 5.94
N ASN A 101 0.24 -19.54 5.10
CA ASN A 101 0.36 -19.51 3.65
C ASN A 101 0.09 -18.11 3.05
N GLN A 102 -0.37 -17.15 3.86
CA GLN A 102 -0.57 -15.75 3.49
C GLN A 102 0.66 -14.88 3.76
N GLN A 103 1.70 -15.45 4.36
CA GLN A 103 2.92 -14.73 4.70
C GLN A 103 3.95 -14.86 3.58
N TRP A 104 4.36 -13.71 3.06
CA TRP A 104 5.29 -13.60 1.94
C TRP A 104 6.54 -12.83 2.36
N ARG A 105 7.70 -13.29 1.95
CA ARG A 105 8.93 -12.52 2.04
C ARG A 105 9.17 -11.82 0.71
N ILE A 106 9.35 -10.52 0.73
CA ILE A 106 9.67 -9.72 -0.45
C ILE A 106 11.15 -9.41 -0.41
N VAL A 107 11.89 -9.90 -1.40
CA VAL A 107 13.33 -9.70 -1.54
C VAL A 107 13.57 -8.73 -2.68
N ALA A 108 14.05 -7.53 -2.37
CA ALA A 108 14.40 -6.53 -3.38
C ALA A 108 15.65 -6.96 -4.17
N GLY A 109 15.56 -6.88 -5.48
CA GLY A 109 16.68 -7.10 -6.38
C GLY A 109 17.46 -5.80 -6.66
N LYS A 110 18.65 -5.93 -7.24
CA LYS A 110 19.54 -4.79 -7.53
C LYS A 110 18.96 -3.81 -8.55
N ASP A 111 18.10 -4.29 -9.44
CA ASP A 111 17.55 -3.51 -10.57
C ASP A 111 16.13 -2.98 -10.28
N GLY A 112 15.77 -2.79 -8.99
CA GLY A 112 14.44 -2.32 -8.61
C GLY A 112 13.33 -3.36 -8.76
N ASN A 113 13.64 -4.60 -9.15
CA ASN A 113 12.68 -5.69 -9.14
C ASN A 113 12.61 -6.38 -7.78
N ALA A 114 11.59 -7.20 -7.57
CA ALA A 114 11.40 -7.96 -6.36
C ALA A 114 11.09 -9.43 -6.66
N LEU A 115 11.42 -10.29 -5.72
CA LEU A 115 11.07 -11.69 -5.66
C LEU A 115 10.12 -11.90 -4.47
N PHE A 116 9.00 -12.56 -4.70
CA PHE A 116 8.05 -12.91 -3.66
C PHE A 116 8.23 -14.37 -3.27
N LEU A 117 8.65 -14.62 -2.04
CA LEU A 117 8.90 -15.95 -1.54
C LEU A 117 7.85 -16.37 -0.52
N SER A 118 7.30 -17.56 -0.66
CA SER A 118 6.53 -18.22 0.39
C SER A 118 7.42 -18.48 1.62
N ARG A 119 6.80 -18.78 2.76
CA ARG A 119 7.53 -19.19 3.98
C ARG A 119 8.49 -20.38 3.76
N PHE A 120 8.22 -21.21 2.77
CA PHE A 120 9.02 -22.37 2.40
C PHE A 120 10.00 -22.09 1.26
N ARG A 121 10.21 -20.80 0.94
CA ARG A 121 11.15 -20.31 -0.09
C ARG A 121 10.80 -20.64 -1.54
N ARG A 122 9.57 -21.06 -1.83
CA ARG A 122 9.10 -21.12 -3.22
C ARG A 122 8.76 -19.71 -3.71
N ALA A 123 9.10 -19.45 -4.95
CA ALA A 123 8.85 -18.15 -5.57
C ALA A 123 7.44 -18.10 -6.16
N LEU A 124 6.82 -16.92 -6.10
CA LEU A 124 5.69 -16.57 -6.96
C LEU A 124 6.16 -16.65 -8.40
N ASP A 125 5.38 -17.29 -9.27
CA ASP A 125 5.84 -17.71 -10.58
C ASP A 125 4.73 -17.55 -11.63
N VAL A 126 5.13 -17.03 -12.79
CA VAL A 126 4.29 -17.02 -13.99
C VAL A 126 4.65 -18.24 -14.82
N PRO A 127 3.75 -19.23 -14.96
CA PRO A 127 4.05 -20.48 -15.69
C PRO A 127 4.65 -20.22 -17.07
N ASP A 128 5.79 -20.85 -17.34
CA ASP A 128 6.54 -20.75 -18.61
C ASP A 128 6.92 -19.33 -19.06
N GLY A 129 6.73 -18.33 -18.18
CA GLY A 129 6.93 -16.92 -18.54
C GLY A 129 6.00 -16.44 -19.66
N SER A 130 4.88 -17.11 -19.85
CA SER A 130 3.91 -16.82 -20.90
C SER A 130 3.24 -15.46 -20.70
N SER A 131 3.01 -14.73 -21.80
CA SER A 131 2.30 -13.43 -21.80
C SER A 131 0.79 -13.59 -22.10
N ARG A 132 0.24 -14.81 -21.97
CA ARG A 132 -1.20 -15.04 -22.19
C ARG A 132 -2.04 -14.34 -21.13
N ASP A 133 -3.01 -13.55 -21.56
CA ASP A 133 -3.98 -12.91 -20.67
C ASP A 133 -4.83 -13.98 -19.94
N GLY A 134 -5.13 -13.76 -18.65
CA GLY A 134 -5.85 -14.71 -17.80
C GLY A 134 -5.03 -15.93 -17.35
N LEU A 135 -3.70 -15.97 -17.61
CA LEU A 135 -2.87 -17.06 -17.10
C LEU A 135 -2.79 -17.00 -15.58
N ARG A 136 -3.17 -18.10 -14.92
CA ARG A 136 -3.15 -18.23 -13.46
C ARG A 136 -1.72 -18.39 -12.95
N TRP A 137 -1.39 -17.68 -11.89
CA TRP A 137 -0.07 -17.70 -11.25
C TRP A 137 0.02 -18.82 -10.22
N GLN A 138 1.24 -19.25 -9.97
CA GLN A 138 1.57 -20.38 -9.10
C GLN A 138 2.72 -20.03 -8.16
N ILE A 139 3.03 -20.91 -7.23
CA ILE A 139 4.37 -20.96 -6.62
C ILE A 139 5.17 -22.07 -7.28
N TYR A 140 6.47 -21.82 -7.42
CA TYR A 140 7.41 -22.79 -8.01
C TYR A 140 8.76 -22.71 -7.29
N GLU A 141 9.61 -23.71 -7.54
CA GLU A 141 10.99 -23.67 -7.07
C GLU A 141 11.66 -22.35 -7.50
N ASN A 142 12.35 -21.71 -6.55
CA ASN A 142 13.05 -20.46 -6.84
C ASN A 142 14.29 -20.73 -7.70
N ASN A 143 14.20 -20.42 -8.98
CA ASN A 143 15.28 -20.55 -9.96
C ASN A 143 15.91 -19.20 -10.34
N GLY A 144 15.34 -18.09 -9.86
CA GLY A 144 15.83 -16.73 -10.13
C GLY A 144 15.49 -16.15 -11.50
N ASP A 145 14.72 -16.87 -12.32
CA ASP A 145 14.34 -16.43 -13.66
C ASP A 145 13.44 -15.21 -13.68
N SER A 146 13.35 -14.54 -14.82
CA SER A 146 12.58 -13.29 -14.98
C SER A 146 11.07 -13.48 -14.83
N ASN A 147 10.51 -14.69 -15.03
CA ASN A 147 9.12 -15.01 -14.77
C ASN A 147 8.78 -15.09 -13.26
N GLN A 148 9.80 -15.10 -12.38
CA GLN A 148 9.68 -14.99 -10.91
C GLN A 148 10.08 -13.61 -10.40
N ARG A 149 10.38 -12.66 -11.28
CA ARG A 149 10.76 -11.29 -10.95
C ARG A 149 9.65 -10.32 -11.29
N PHE A 150 9.46 -9.34 -10.41
CA PHE A 150 8.34 -8.41 -10.51
C PHE A 150 8.81 -6.98 -10.26
N THR A 151 8.28 -6.03 -11.04
CA THR A 151 8.37 -4.61 -10.70
C THR A 151 7.12 -4.21 -9.92
N LEU A 152 7.30 -3.38 -8.91
CA LEU A 152 6.24 -2.83 -8.09
C LEU A 152 6.10 -1.34 -8.41
N GLU A 153 4.99 -0.99 -9.03
CA GLU A 153 4.63 0.38 -9.37
C GLU A 153 3.69 0.90 -8.28
N PRO A 154 4.10 1.88 -7.44
CA PRO A 154 3.23 2.41 -6.41
C PRO A 154 1.93 2.96 -7.01
N VAL A 155 0.79 2.60 -6.40
CA VAL A 155 -0.53 3.13 -6.77
C VAL A 155 -0.88 4.23 -5.79
N GLY A 156 -0.97 5.42 -6.28
CA GLY A 156 -1.23 6.64 -5.51
C GLY A 156 -0.68 7.82 -6.29
N PRO A 157 -0.84 9.03 -5.81
CA PRO A 157 -0.11 10.12 -6.41
C PRO A 157 1.37 9.73 -6.39
N PRO A 158 2.09 9.83 -7.53
CA PRO A 158 3.47 9.40 -7.61
C PRO A 158 4.24 10.08 -6.47
N LEU A 159 5.04 9.31 -5.74
CA LEU A 159 6.15 9.87 -4.99
C LEU A 159 7.01 10.52 -6.07
N ARG A 160 6.76 11.80 -6.33
CA ARG A 160 7.44 12.53 -7.39
C ARG A 160 8.92 12.55 -7.06
N SER A 161 9.69 11.78 -7.80
CA SER A 161 11.14 11.96 -7.94
C SER A 161 11.49 13.14 -8.85
N ASP A 162 10.56 14.06 -9.07
CA ASP A 162 10.85 15.36 -9.65
C ASP A 162 11.42 16.27 -8.56
N ARG A 163 12.66 16.00 -8.14
CA ARG A 163 13.49 17.03 -7.52
C ARG A 163 13.73 18.10 -8.58
N ARG A 164 12.85 19.08 -8.65
CA ARG A 164 13.22 20.39 -9.18
C ARG A 164 14.09 21.04 -8.11
N ASP A 165 15.22 21.58 -8.53
CA ASP A 165 16.06 22.42 -7.69
C ASP A 165 15.19 23.44 -6.96
N GLY A 166 15.07 23.30 -5.62
CA GLY A 166 14.18 24.13 -4.79
C GLY A 166 13.08 23.37 -4.03
N ASP A 167 12.93 22.04 -4.19
CA ASP A 167 11.99 21.25 -3.41
C ASP A 167 12.54 21.03 -2.01
N ASP A 168 11.82 21.53 -1.01
CA ASP A 168 12.16 21.43 0.42
C ASP A 168 11.93 20.02 1.01
N GLY A 169 11.65 19.01 0.17
CA GLY A 169 11.40 17.61 0.58
C GLY A 169 10.01 17.39 1.19
N ARG A 170 9.08 18.32 0.98
CA ARG A 170 7.69 18.20 1.41
C ARG A 170 6.81 17.85 0.23
N GLY A 171 6.06 16.75 0.34
CA GLY A 171 5.01 16.41 -0.62
C GLY A 171 3.97 17.53 -0.73
N ARG A 172 3.32 17.66 -1.89
CA ARG A 172 2.25 18.67 -2.06
C ARG A 172 1.03 18.25 -1.21
N PRO A 173 0.51 19.13 -0.36
CA PRO A 173 -0.67 18.82 0.45
C PRO A 173 -1.90 18.50 -0.41
N ASP A 174 -2.72 17.55 0.03
CA ASP A 174 -4.05 17.29 -0.51
C ASP A 174 -5.07 18.38 -0.08
N ALA A 175 -6.34 18.23 -0.45
CA ALA A 175 -7.38 19.18 -0.12
C ALA A 175 -7.56 19.41 1.40
N ARG A 176 -7.16 18.42 2.23
CA ARG A 176 -7.20 18.51 3.70
C ARG A 176 -5.85 18.92 4.31
N GLY A 177 -4.87 19.24 3.46
CA GLY A 177 -3.54 19.63 3.88
C GLY A 177 -2.64 18.48 4.31
N LYS A 178 -3.04 17.21 4.09
CA LYS A 178 -2.21 16.02 4.34
C LYS A 178 -1.11 15.96 3.28
N TYR A 179 0.11 15.75 3.69
CA TYR A 179 1.26 15.53 2.81
C TYR A 179 2.27 14.56 3.45
N TYR A 180 3.08 13.93 2.63
CA TYR A 180 4.18 13.09 3.12
C TYR A 180 5.47 13.92 3.17
N ASP A 181 6.15 13.88 4.30
CA ASP A 181 7.46 14.53 4.49
C ASP A 181 8.55 13.46 4.35
N ASP A 182 9.32 13.54 3.27
CA ASP A 182 10.38 12.56 2.98
C ASP A 182 11.55 12.62 3.96
N ARG A 183 11.80 13.77 4.60
CA ARG A 183 12.88 13.95 5.58
C ARG A 183 12.57 13.21 6.86
N ASP A 184 11.34 13.40 7.36
CA ASP A 184 10.88 12.75 8.58
C ASP A 184 10.28 11.38 8.33
N ARG A 185 10.06 11.02 7.06
CA ARG A 185 9.47 9.76 6.59
C ARG A 185 8.11 9.49 7.23
N MET A 186 7.27 10.52 7.29
CA MET A 186 5.95 10.43 7.91
C MET A 186 4.92 11.31 7.20
N TRP A 187 3.66 10.96 7.36
CA TRP A 187 2.54 11.83 6.99
C TRP A 187 2.43 13.01 7.94
N LYS A 188 2.14 14.18 7.41
CA LYS A 188 1.92 15.42 8.15
C LYS A 188 0.69 16.14 7.63
N VAL A 189 0.22 17.11 8.40
CA VAL A 189 -0.81 18.05 7.96
C VAL A 189 -0.22 19.46 7.89
N GLN A 190 -0.58 20.20 6.85
CA GLN A 190 -0.17 21.59 6.69
C GLN A 190 -0.97 22.49 7.64
N GLY A 191 -0.28 23.22 8.52
CA GLY A 191 -0.91 24.05 9.54
C GLY A 191 -1.19 23.32 10.84
N ASP A 192 -2.20 23.78 11.57
CA ASP A 192 -2.58 23.22 12.86
C ASP A 192 -3.52 22.03 12.66
N GLY A 193 -3.14 20.84 13.17
CA GLY A 193 -3.92 19.63 12.98
C GLY A 193 -3.28 18.39 13.55
N VAL A 194 -3.84 17.23 13.25
CA VAL A 194 -3.35 15.93 13.72
C VAL A 194 -3.32 14.90 12.61
N CYS A 195 -2.43 13.91 12.74
CA CYS A 195 -2.44 12.70 11.93
C CYS A 195 -2.54 11.47 12.83
N PHE A 196 -3.50 10.61 12.55
CA PHE A 196 -3.63 9.28 13.13
C PHE A 196 -2.99 8.27 12.21
N TYR A 197 -2.03 7.50 12.71
CA TYR A 197 -1.25 6.53 11.95
C TYR A 197 -1.68 5.10 12.24
N ARG A 198 -1.57 4.24 11.23
CA ARG A 198 -1.93 2.81 11.32
C ARG A 198 -0.99 2.02 12.22
N ASP A 199 0.26 2.43 12.32
CA ASP A 199 1.28 1.77 13.12
C ASP A 199 1.66 2.62 14.35
N THR A 200 2.36 2.01 15.31
CA THR A 200 2.99 2.74 16.42
C THR A 200 4.10 3.66 15.91
N ASP A 201 4.54 4.57 16.77
CA ASP A 201 5.66 5.47 16.51
C ASP A 201 5.49 6.32 15.23
N PHE A 202 4.23 6.71 14.94
CA PHE A 202 3.86 7.60 13.83
C PHE A 202 4.23 7.07 12.46
N ARG A 203 4.08 5.75 12.27
CA ARG A 203 4.39 5.05 11.03
C ARG A 203 3.14 4.57 10.30
N GLY A 204 3.36 4.08 9.07
CA GLY A 204 2.29 3.58 8.22
C GLY A 204 1.48 4.68 7.56
N ASP A 205 0.34 4.29 6.96
CA ASP A 205 -0.58 5.27 6.40
C ASP A 205 -1.29 6.05 7.50
N ALA A 206 -1.78 7.23 7.17
CA ALA A 206 -2.41 8.10 8.14
C ALA A 206 -3.68 8.78 7.61
N VAL A 207 -4.60 9.06 8.54
CA VAL A 207 -5.68 10.02 8.34
C VAL A 207 -5.31 11.31 9.05
N CYS A 208 -5.19 12.39 8.28
CA CYS A 208 -4.83 13.71 8.79
C CYS A 208 -6.00 14.67 8.64
N THR A 209 -6.15 15.58 9.62
CA THR A 209 -7.18 16.62 9.59
C THR A 209 -6.72 17.87 10.34
N ARG A 210 -7.26 19.01 9.96
CA ARG A 210 -6.93 20.31 10.56
C ARG A 210 -7.82 20.61 11.77
N VAL A 211 -7.37 21.53 12.61
CA VAL A 211 -8.20 22.11 13.68
C VAL A 211 -9.50 22.68 13.07
N GLY A 212 -10.63 22.34 13.69
CA GLY A 212 -11.95 22.75 13.23
C GLY A 212 -12.58 21.87 12.15
N GLU A 213 -11.84 20.88 11.63
CA GLU A 213 -12.40 19.89 10.72
C GLU A 213 -12.76 18.62 11.50
N ASP A 214 -14.03 18.26 11.51
CA ASP A 214 -14.54 17.06 12.17
C ASP A 214 -14.49 15.86 11.24
N VAL A 215 -14.15 14.67 11.78
CA VAL A 215 -14.22 13.41 11.05
C VAL A 215 -15.36 12.57 11.64
N PRO A 216 -16.56 12.63 11.03
CA PRO A 216 -17.75 11.98 11.57
C PRO A 216 -17.77 10.46 11.39
N ASP A 217 -16.95 9.93 10.48
CA ASP A 217 -16.88 8.50 10.21
C ASP A 217 -15.49 8.11 9.72
N VAL A 218 -14.69 7.59 10.62
CA VAL A 218 -13.33 7.09 10.33
C VAL A 218 -13.36 5.89 9.38
N GLY A 219 -14.46 5.13 9.37
CA GLY A 219 -14.64 4.00 8.45
C GLY A 219 -14.62 4.41 6.98
N ARG A 220 -15.12 5.60 6.65
CA ARG A 220 -15.07 6.16 5.29
C ARG A 220 -13.69 6.65 4.88
N GLU A 221 -12.83 6.96 5.84
CA GLU A 221 -11.44 7.40 5.64
C GLU A 221 -10.46 6.22 5.52
N GLY A 222 -10.95 5.04 5.18
CA GLY A 222 -10.14 3.84 4.97
C GLY A 222 -10.27 2.76 6.04
N GLY A 223 -11.10 2.97 7.08
CA GLY A 223 -11.43 1.98 8.13
C GLY A 223 -10.23 1.45 8.93
N GLY A 224 -10.48 0.75 10.03
CA GLY A 224 -9.48 0.04 10.81
C GLY A 224 -8.97 0.80 12.05
N SER A 225 -8.07 0.16 12.80
CA SER A 225 -7.47 0.73 14.00
C SER A 225 -6.34 1.70 13.65
N PHE A 226 -6.18 2.73 14.47
CA PHE A 226 -5.01 3.60 14.46
C PHE A 226 -4.21 3.35 15.72
N LEU A 227 -2.90 3.25 15.60
CA LEU A 227 -2.04 2.88 16.71
C LEU A 227 -1.22 4.04 17.28
N SER A 228 -1.15 5.17 16.58
CA SER A 228 -0.50 6.37 17.11
C SER A 228 -1.13 7.64 16.56
N VAL A 229 -0.96 8.77 17.25
CA VAL A 229 -1.42 10.09 16.84
C VAL A 229 -0.33 11.13 17.09
N LYS A 230 -0.10 11.98 16.11
CA LYS A 230 0.85 13.09 16.19
C LYS A 230 0.16 14.42 15.94
N PHE A 231 0.53 15.40 16.74
CA PHE A 231 0.00 16.75 16.71
C PHE A 231 0.95 17.67 15.92
N PHE A 232 0.40 18.58 15.15
CA PHE A 232 1.13 19.57 14.37
C PHE A 232 0.59 20.95 14.66
N GLY A 233 1.49 21.90 14.92
CA GLY A 233 1.11 23.28 15.20
C GLY A 233 0.42 23.47 16.56
N ARG A 234 -0.61 24.33 16.60
CA ARG A 234 -1.32 24.72 17.83
C ARG A 234 -2.61 23.94 17.99
N VAL A 235 -2.52 22.70 18.41
CA VAL A 235 -3.67 21.83 18.70
C VAL A 235 -3.84 21.68 20.20
N ARG A 236 -5.05 21.93 20.70
CA ARG A 236 -5.37 21.80 22.14
C ARG A 236 -5.67 20.36 22.55
N GLY A 237 -6.09 19.53 21.59
CA GLY A 237 -6.41 18.14 21.82
C GLY A 237 -7.33 17.57 20.76
N VAL A 238 -7.49 16.25 20.82
CA VAL A 238 -8.43 15.50 20.01
C VAL A 238 -9.44 14.82 20.90
N GLN A 239 -10.71 15.02 20.62
CA GLN A 239 -11.79 14.28 21.22
C GLN A 239 -12.22 13.15 20.29
N MET A 240 -12.08 11.93 20.74
CA MET A 240 -12.33 10.71 19.98
C MET A 240 -13.58 10.03 20.55
N PHE A 241 -14.44 9.48 19.68
CA PHE A 241 -15.70 8.85 20.04
C PHE A 241 -15.70 7.39 19.57
N GLU A 242 -16.23 6.50 20.40
CA GLU A 242 -16.29 5.06 20.14
C GLU A 242 -16.96 4.73 18.81
N ARG A 243 -17.99 5.48 18.42
CA ARG A 243 -18.81 5.24 17.22
C ARG A 243 -18.77 6.42 16.23
N ALA A 244 -19.18 6.14 15.00
CA ALA A 244 -19.41 7.16 14.00
C ALA A 244 -20.46 8.20 14.47
N ALA A 245 -20.42 9.38 13.82
CA ALA A 245 -21.31 10.50 14.11
C ALA A 245 -21.21 11.00 15.58
N PHE A 246 -20.01 10.93 16.18
CA PHE A 246 -19.69 11.44 17.51
C PHE A 246 -20.54 10.83 18.63
N ARG A 247 -20.76 9.50 18.54
CA ARG A 247 -21.58 8.72 19.49
C ARG A 247 -20.73 7.78 20.34
N GLY A 248 -21.33 7.35 21.46
CA GLY A 248 -20.69 6.45 22.42
C GLY A 248 -19.83 7.18 23.43
N MET A 249 -19.00 6.45 24.14
CA MET A 249 -18.03 7.03 25.06
C MET A 249 -17.00 7.86 24.30
N ASP A 250 -16.58 8.96 24.89
CA ASP A 250 -15.53 9.78 24.36
C ASP A 250 -14.30 9.77 25.28
N PHE A 251 -13.15 10.00 24.68
CA PHE A 251 -11.89 10.15 25.37
C PHE A 251 -11.04 11.21 24.64
N ARG A 252 -10.10 11.79 25.36
CA ARG A 252 -9.27 12.88 24.83
C ARG A 252 -7.80 12.53 24.87
N VAL A 253 -7.13 12.91 23.79
CA VAL A 253 -5.67 12.90 23.69
C VAL A 253 -5.22 14.33 23.52
N MET A 254 -4.25 14.76 24.35
CA MET A 254 -3.82 16.17 24.45
C MET A 254 -2.40 16.40 23.95
N ARG A 255 -1.72 15.35 23.50
CA ARG A 255 -0.34 15.36 23.03
C ARG A 255 -0.06 14.17 22.12
N ASP A 256 1.11 14.16 21.50
CA ASP A 256 1.60 13.01 20.76
C ASP A 256 1.48 11.73 21.58
N GLU A 257 0.91 10.67 20.97
CA GLU A 257 0.83 9.35 21.56
C GLU A 257 1.36 8.32 20.57
N SER A 258 2.48 7.73 20.89
CA SER A 258 3.17 6.77 20.04
C SER A 258 2.52 5.38 20.04
N ASP A 259 1.68 5.08 21.05
CA ASP A 259 0.90 3.84 21.14
C ASP A 259 -0.45 4.09 21.81
N LEU A 260 -1.48 4.30 21.02
CA LEU A 260 -2.85 4.57 21.46
C LEU A 260 -3.49 3.45 22.28
N ARG A 261 -2.97 2.23 22.22
CA ARG A 261 -3.44 1.12 23.06
C ARG A 261 -3.19 1.37 24.55
N ARG A 262 -2.15 2.16 24.87
CA ARG A 262 -1.83 2.54 26.25
C ARG A 262 -2.87 3.46 26.86
N VAL A 263 -3.58 4.20 26.02
CA VAL A 263 -4.63 5.15 26.45
C VAL A 263 -6.03 4.69 26.06
N ARG A 264 -6.18 3.40 25.67
CA ARG A 264 -7.44 2.81 25.17
C ARG A 264 -8.04 3.53 23.96
N GLY A 265 -7.18 4.17 23.16
CA GLY A 265 -7.54 5.02 22.02
C GLY A 265 -7.31 4.41 20.65
N ASP A 266 -7.08 3.10 20.55
CA ASP A 266 -6.79 2.40 19.31
C ASP A 266 -8.03 2.07 18.45
N ARG A 267 -9.24 2.20 19.02
CA ARG A 267 -10.51 1.95 18.34
C ARG A 267 -11.48 3.09 18.56
N PHE A 268 -11.80 3.81 17.52
CA PHE A 268 -12.79 4.89 17.54
C PHE A 268 -13.46 5.03 16.17
N GLY A 269 -14.67 5.52 16.15
CA GLY A 269 -15.52 5.68 14.95
C GLY A 269 -15.54 7.10 14.40
N SER A 270 -15.22 8.10 15.21
CA SER A 270 -15.21 9.52 14.82
C SER A 270 -14.34 10.35 15.75
N PHE A 271 -13.90 11.54 15.32
CA PHE A 271 -13.13 12.44 16.18
C PHE A 271 -13.26 13.91 15.78
N ARG A 272 -12.92 14.80 16.72
CA ARG A 272 -12.84 16.25 16.57
C ARG A 272 -11.50 16.76 17.01
N VAL A 273 -10.98 17.76 16.28
CA VAL A 273 -9.69 18.41 16.58
C VAL A 273 -9.97 19.82 17.08
N ASN A 274 -9.50 20.14 18.30
CA ASN A 274 -9.74 21.41 19.00
C ASN A 274 -8.48 22.25 19.16
#